data_3cb24d3f30be09b71ad5e3e8eae0e0c3
#
_entry.id   3cb24d3f30be09b71ad5e3e8eae0e0c3
#
_cell.length_a   1.000
_cell.length_b   1.000
_cell.length_c   1.000
_cell.angle_alpha   90.00
_cell.angle_beta   90.00
_cell.angle_gamma   90.00
#
_symmetry.space_group_name_H-M   'P 1'
#
loop_
_entity.id
_entity.type
_entity.pdbx_description
1 polymer ?
#
loop_
_entity_poly.entity_id
_entity_poly.type
_entity_poly.pdbx_seq_one_letter_code
_entity_poly.pdbx_strand_id
1 'polypeptide(L)'
;MFSWGDLACLVPFGPTSMRVFCYNRKVLLKISKNEVTDLRVVAGEFGGRPLKTLEGKTTRPTTDKVKGAIFNMIGPFFDGGRVLDLFSGSGSLAIEAVSRGMSSAVLVEKDRRAQAIIQENIKMTKSEKQFQLLKMDAVRALTQLTGQFDLVLLDPPYAKEQIVANITQLEEQGLLAEEVMLVCETDKAVELPEEISNFGIWKQKTYGISKVTVYVR
;
A
#
# COMPACT_ATOMS: atom_id res chain seq x y z
N MET A 1 41.50 -30.16 -30.98
CA MET A 1 40.89 -28.98 -31.62
C MET A 1 39.90 -28.38 -30.61
N PHE A 2 40.38 -27.51 -29.73
CA PHE A 2 39.57 -26.90 -28.68
C PHE A 2 39.14 -25.52 -29.13
N SER A 3 37.83 -25.28 -29.14
CA SER A 3 37.21 -24.01 -29.48
C SER A 3 37.25 -23.06 -28.29
N TRP A 4 37.85 -21.90 -28.49
CA TRP A 4 37.91 -20.79 -27.55
C TRP A 4 36.56 -20.05 -27.54
N GLY A 5 35.92 -19.97 -26.36
CA GLY A 5 34.64 -19.27 -26.24
C GLY A 5 34.16 -18.96 -24.82
N ASP A 6 35.04 -19.02 -23.81
CA ASP A 6 34.68 -18.62 -22.45
C ASP A 6 35.47 -17.38 -22.02
N LEU A 7 34.82 -16.21 -22.05
CA LEU A 7 35.37 -15.01 -21.44
C LEU A 7 35.28 -15.13 -19.91
N ALA A 8 36.43 -15.36 -19.28
CA ALA A 8 36.60 -15.24 -17.84
C ALA A 8 36.75 -13.75 -17.48
N CYS A 9 35.82 -13.20 -16.72
CA CYS A 9 35.96 -11.87 -16.12
C CYS A 9 36.71 -12.02 -14.79
N LEU A 10 37.94 -11.50 -14.73
CA LEU A 10 38.77 -11.41 -13.52
C LEU A 10 38.35 -10.12 -12.75
N VAL A 11 37.88 -10.27 -11.53
CA VAL A 11 37.64 -9.14 -10.61
C VAL A 11 38.66 -9.25 -9.47
N PRO A 12 39.48 -8.23 -9.21
CA PRO A 12 40.46 -8.29 -8.13
C PRO A 12 39.78 -8.03 -6.78
N PHE A 13 39.97 -8.96 -5.84
CA PHE A 13 39.55 -8.80 -4.45
C PHE A 13 40.72 -9.04 -3.52
N GLY A 14 41.36 -7.97 -3.02
CA GLY A 14 42.38 -7.99 -1.96
C GLY A 14 43.74 -8.62 -2.30
N PRO A 15 44.75 -8.44 -1.48
CA PRO A 15 46.12 -8.72 -1.87
C PRO A 15 46.59 -10.21 -1.81
N THR A 16 45.74 -11.21 -1.55
CA THR A 16 46.25 -12.58 -1.33
C THR A 16 45.43 -13.76 -1.84
N SER A 17 44.37 -13.63 -2.61
CA SER A 17 43.78 -14.82 -3.26
C SER A 17 42.93 -14.54 -4.48
N MET A 18 43.25 -15.13 -5.62
CA MET A 18 42.44 -15.20 -6.83
C MET A 18 41.52 -16.43 -6.76
N ARG A 19 40.21 -16.24 -6.81
CA ARG A 19 39.27 -17.33 -7.08
C ARG A 19 38.56 -17.07 -8.41
N VAL A 20 38.61 -18.08 -9.29
CA VAL A 20 37.89 -18.07 -10.56
C VAL A 20 36.44 -18.53 -10.30
N PHE A 21 35.45 -17.67 -10.54
CA PHE A 21 34.05 -18.06 -10.54
C PHE A 21 33.58 -18.26 -11.99
N CYS A 22 33.34 -19.51 -12.40
CA CYS A 22 32.62 -19.81 -13.63
C CYS A 22 31.12 -19.57 -13.43
N TYR A 23 30.59 -18.48 -13.97
CA TYR A 23 29.14 -18.20 -13.97
C TYR A 23 28.48 -18.88 -15.18
N ASN A 24 27.57 -19.78 -14.93
CA ASN A 24 26.80 -20.49 -15.96
C ASN A 24 25.79 -19.53 -16.58
N ARG A 25 25.85 -19.34 -17.92
CA ARG A 25 25.02 -18.42 -18.72
C ARG A 25 23.51 -18.59 -18.52
N LYS A 26 23.05 -19.76 -18.04
CA LYS A 26 21.64 -20.03 -17.71
C LYS A 26 21.16 -19.35 -16.43
N VAL A 27 22.06 -18.95 -15.53
CA VAL A 27 21.73 -18.25 -14.28
C VAL A 27 21.54 -16.77 -14.54
N LEU A 28 22.30 -16.16 -15.46
CA LEU A 28 22.16 -14.73 -15.83
C LEU A 28 20.83 -14.41 -16.53
N LEU A 29 20.27 -15.37 -17.29
CA LEU A 29 18.98 -15.18 -17.97
C LEU A 29 17.77 -15.31 -17.02
N LYS A 30 17.94 -15.83 -15.82
CA LYS A 30 16.89 -15.89 -14.78
C LYS A 30 16.82 -14.63 -13.92
N ILE A 31 17.88 -13.83 -13.86
CA ILE A 31 17.93 -12.59 -13.06
C ILE A 31 17.26 -11.42 -13.80
N SER A 32 17.15 -11.45 -15.13
CA SER A 32 16.60 -10.34 -15.91
C SER A 32 15.10 -10.44 -16.21
N LYS A 33 14.35 -11.36 -15.60
CA LYS A 33 12.90 -11.54 -15.85
C LYS A 33 11.98 -11.36 -14.63
N ASN A 34 12.50 -10.91 -13.50
CA ASN A 34 11.67 -10.63 -12.32
C ASN A 34 11.99 -9.24 -11.77
N GLU A 35 11.69 -8.18 -12.52
CA GLU A 35 11.16 -6.97 -11.92
C GLU A 35 9.66 -7.19 -11.61
N VAL A 36 9.37 -8.22 -10.84
CA VAL A 36 8.20 -8.23 -10.00
C VAL A 36 8.51 -7.18 -8.93
N THR A 37 7.81 -6.06 -8.97
CA THR A 37 7.78 -5.11 -7.85
C THR A 37 7.28 -5.90 -6.65
N ASP A 38 8.21 -6.45 -5.86
CA ASP A 38 7.90 -7.20 -4.64
C ASP A 38 7.28 -6.22 -3.64
N LEU A 39 5.96 -6.08 -3.71
CA LEU A 39 5.22 -5.33 -2.70
C LEU A 39 5.38 -6.07 -1.37
N ARG A 40 5.83 -5.37 -0.34
CA ARG A 40 6.04 -5.95 1.00
C ARG A 40 5.54 -5.00 2.07
N VAL A 41 5.34 -5.50 3.27
CA VAL A 41 5.16 -4.66 4.45
C VAL A 41 6.48 -3.96 4.74
N VAL A 42 6.47 -2.62 4.81
CA VAL A 42 7.70 -1.81 4.92
C VAL A 42 8.22 -1.79 6.35
N ALA A 43 7.32 -1.66 7.35
CA ALA A 43 7.72 -1.54 8.76
C ALA A 43 6.69 -2.18 9.70
N GLY A 44 7.02 -2.21 11.00
CA GLY A 44 6.17 -2.73 12.06
C GLY A 44 6.27 -4.24 12.26
N GLU A 45 5.26 -4.81 12.91
CA GLU A 45 5.22 -6.22 13.33
C GLU A 45 5.36 -7.21 12.15
N PHE A 46 4.77 -6.85 11.00
CA PHE A 46 4.80 -7.69 9.80
C PHE A 46 5.91 -7.30 8.83
N GLY A 47 6.81 -6.38 9.21
CA GLY A 47 7.85 -5.81 8.35
C GLY A 47 8.66 -6.85 7.58
N GLY A 48 8.93 -6.55 6.30
CA GLY A 48 9.67 -7.41 5.37
C GLY A 48 8.87 -8.55 4.73
N ARG A 49 7.64 -8.83 5.19
CA ARG A 49 6.80 -9.90 4.62
C ARG A 49 6.31 -9.52 3.23
N PRO A 50 6.45 -10.42 2.22
CA PRO A 50 5.98 -10.15 0.86
C PRO A 50 4.46 -10.13 0.80
N LEU A 51 3.90 -9.22 -0.01
CA LEU A 51 2.48 -9.11 -0.29
C LEU A 51 2.21 -9.47 -1.75
N LYS A 52 1.15 -10.23 -1.99
CA LYS A 52 0.67 -10.53 -3.33
C LYS A 52 -0.04 -9.32 -3.94
N THR A 53 0.07 -9.17 -5.26
CA THR A 53 -0.60 -8.14 -6.04
C THR A 53 -1.36 -8.77 -7.21
N LEU A 54 -2.30 -8.03 -7.80
CA LEU A 54 -2.94 -8.44 -9.05
C LEU A 54 -1.95 -8.34 -10.21
N GLU A 55 -1.67 -9.46 -10.87
CA GLU A 55 -0.90 -9.46 -12.11
C GLU A 55 -1.70 -8.82 -13.25
N GLY A 56 -1.05 -7.99 -14.05
CA GLY A 56 -1.53 -7.58 -15.37
C GLY A 56 -2.55 -6.46 -15.43
N LYS A 57 -2.83 -5.72 -14.37
CA LYS A 57 -3.68 -4.51 -14.45
C LYS A 57 -2.89 -3.23 -14.31
N THR A 58 -3.29 -2.26 -15.11
CA THR A 58 -2.91 -0.84 -15.16
C THR A 58 -3.14 -0.07 -13.83
N THR A 59 -3.68 -0.70 -12.80
CA THR A 59 -3.71 -0.14 -11.46
C THR A 59 -2.32 -0.30 -10.88
N ARG A 60 -1.61 0.81 -10.86
CA ARG A 60 -0.29 0.93 -10.28
C ARG A 60 -0.37 0.57 -8.80
N PRO A 61 0.32 -0.48 -8.33
CA PRO A 61 0.39 -0.72 -6.90
C PRO A 61 1.07 0.47 -6.24
N THR A 62 0.53 0.98 -5.14
CA THR A 62 1.25 1.92 -4.28
C THR A 62 2.58 1.27 -3.93
N THR A 63 3.68 1.75 -4.50
CA THR A 63 4.99 1.14 -4.33
C THR A 63 5.42 1.21 -2.86
N ASP A 64 6.29 0.31 -2.41
CA ASP A 64 6.87 0.35 -1.05
C ASP A 64 7.41 1.74 -0.69
N LYS A 65 7.96 2.46 -1.68
CA LYS A 65 8.47 3.82 -1.49
C LYS A 65 7.36 4.82 -1.20
N VAL A 66 6.25 4.78 -1.93
CA VAL A 66 5.10 5.68 -1.72
C VAL A 66 4.41 5.31 -0.41
N LYS A 67 4.19 4.02 -0.15
CA LYS A 67 3.62 3.54 1.11
C LYS A 67 4.44 3.98 2.32
N GLY A 68 5.76 3.76 2.30
CA GLY A 68 6.66 4.24 3.35
C GLY A 68 6.58 5.76 3.54
N ALA A 69 6.48 6.51 2.44
CA ALA A 69 6.36 7.96 2.49
C ALA A 69 5.01 8.43 3.07
N ILE A 70 3.89 7.76 2.75
CA ILE A 70 2.58 8.02 3.37
C ILE A 70 2.68 7.88 4.88
N PHE A 71 3.12 6.71 5.37
CA PHE A 71 3.19 6.45 6.81
C PHE A 71 4.21 7.34 7.53
N ASN A 72 5.33 7.70 6.92
CA ASN A 72 6.25 8.68 7.50
C ASN A 72 5.62 10.09 7.60
N MET A 73 4.67 10.43 6.74
CA MET A 73 3.97 11.71 6.74
C MET A 73 2.92 11.79 7.84
N ILE A 74 2.15 10.71 8.06
CA ILE A 74 1.02 10.68 9.01
C ILE A 74 1.39 10.18 10.40
N GLY A 75 2.60 9.65 10.57
CA GLY A 75 3.10 9.05 11.80
C GLY A 75 3.71 7.67 11.50
N PRO A 76 4.97 7.44 11.85
CA PRO A 76 5.65 6.20 11.51
C PRO A 76 5.09 4.98 12.24
N PHE A 77 4.48 5.20 13.42
CA PHE A 77 3.82 4.19 14.25
C PHE A 77 2.59 4.77 14.94
N PHE A 78 1.65 3.91 15.31
CA PHE A 78 0.38 4.24 15.96
C PHE A 78 0.28 3.52 17.32
N ASP A 79 -0.48 4.10 18.22
CA ASP A 79 -0.82 3.51 19.52
C ASP A 79 -2.28 3.08 19.56
N GLY A 80 -2.62 2.12 18.67
CA GLY A 80 -3.98 1.62 18.53
C GLY A 80 -4.81 2.36 17.49
N GLY A 81 -6.15 2.28 17.62
CA GLY A 81 -7.11 2.84 16.69
C GLY A 81 -7.58 1.88 15.60
N ARG A 82 -8.57 2.33 14.80
CA ARG A 82 -9.15 1.58 13.69
C ARG A 82 -8.87 2.27 12.37
N VAL A 83 -8.44 1.50 11.38
CA VAL A 83 -8.27 2.01 10.01
C VAL A 83 -9.38 1.51 9.09
N LEU A 84 -9.87 2.40 8.22
CA LEU A 84 -10.74 2.09 7.09
C LEU A 84 -9.97 2.28 5.79
N ASP A 85 -9.95 1.25 4.95
CA ASP A 85 -9.41 1.28 3.58
C ASP A 85 -10.56 1.04 2.61
N LEU A 86 -11.09 2.13 2.02
CA LEU A 86 -12.29 2.08 1.17
C LEU A 86 -12.06 1.53 -0.24
N PHE A 87 -10.79 1.42 -0.67
CA PHE A 87 -10.43 0.98 -2.01
C PHE A 87 -9.20 0.08 -1.95
N SER A 88 -9.31 -1.03 -1.22
CA SER A 88 -8.16 -1.74 -0.66
C SER A 88 -7.24 -2.42 -1.68
N GLY A 89 -7.69 -2.72 -2.90
CA GLY A 89 -6.86 -3.35 -3.91
C GLY A 89 -6.21 -4.64 -3.45
N SER A 90 -4.93 -4.60 -3.07
CA SER A 90 -4.21 -5.73 -2.47
C SER A 90 -4.29 -5.78 -0.93
N GLY A 91 -4.85 -4.75 -0.29
CA GLY A 91 -4.89 -4.56 1.15
C GLY A 91 -3.58 -4.04 1.75
N SER A 92 -2.63 -3.62 0.91
CA SER A 92 -1.27 -3.31 1.36
C SER A 92 -1.20 -2.13 2.34
N LEU A 93 -2.03 -1.10 2.16
CA LEU A 93 -2.07 0.07 3.04
C LEU A 93 -2.67 -0.28 4.40
N ALA A 94 -3.80 -0.98 4.42
CA ALA A 94 -4.44 -1.42 5.66
C ALA A 94 -3.54 -2.38 6.46
N ILE A 95 -2.87 -3.33 5.79
CA ILE A 95 -1.94 -4.26 6.44
C ILE A 95 -0.71 -3.51 6.99
N GLU A 96 -0.20 -2.52 6.26
CA GLU A 96 0.89 -1.67 6.74
C GLU A 96 0.46 -0.87 8.00
N ALA A 97 -0.76 -0.31 8.01
CA ALA A 97 -1.29 0.44 9.15
C ALA A 97 -1.35 -0.44 10.42
N VAL A 98 -1.91 -1.65 10.30
CA VAL A 98 -1.96 -2.61 11.43
C VAL A 98 -0.56 -3.04 11.84
N SER A 99 0.33 -3.31 10.87
CA SER A 99 1.74 -3.63 11.17
C SER A 99 2.45 -2.54 11.98
N ARG A 100 2.04 -1.29 11.82
CA ARG A 100 2.62 -0.11 12.51
C ARG A 100 1.90 0.26 13.80
N GLY A 101 0.94 -0.56 14.27
CA GLY A 101 0.33 -0.42 15.57
C GLY A 101 -1.16 -0.09 15.60
N MET A 102 -1.84 0.07 14.43
CA MET A 102 -3.30 0.16 14.43
C MET A 102 -3.90 -1.15 14.95
N SER A 103 -4.93 -1.07 15.80
CA SER A 103 -5.53 -2.23 16.44
C SER A 103 -6.30 -3.13 15.47
N SER A 104 -6.96 -2.53 14.49
CA SER A 104 -7.75 -3.26 13.49
C SER A 104 -7.96 -2.49 12.20
N ALA A 105 -8.30 -3.22 11.14
CA ALA A 105 -8.57 -2.66 9.83
C ALA A 105 -9.88 -3.20 9.24
N VAL A 106 -10.66 -2.31 8.63
CA VAL A 106 -11.77 -2.66 7.74
C VAL A 106 -11.32 -2.36 6.31
N LEU A 107 -11.33 -3.38 5.46
CA LEU A 107 -10.95 -3.32 4.07
C LEU A 107 -12.20 -3.46 3.20
N VAL A 108 -12.38 -2.55 2.24
CA VAL A 108 -13.50 -2.61 1.29
C VAL A 108 -12.94 -2.83 -0.12
N GLU A 109 -13.44 -3.88 -0.79
CA GLU A 109 -13.01 -4.20 -2.15
C GLU A 109 -14.16 -4.86 -2.93
N LYS A 110 -14.42 -4.38 -4.15
CA LYS A 110 -15.48 -4.90 -5.02
C LYS A 110 -15.00 -5.98 -5.99
N ASP A 111 -13.71 -5.95 -6.38
CA ASP A 111 -13.15 -6.92 -7.34
C ASP A 111 -12.87 -8.26 -6.65
N ARG A 112 -13.47 -9.34 -7.16
CA ARG A 112 -13.36 -10.68 -6.57
C ARG A 112 -11.92 -11.23 -6.57
N ARG A 113 -11.09 -10.85 -7.56
CA ARG A 113 -9.69 -11.29 -7.63
C ARG A 113 -8.87 -10.57 -6.56
N ALA A 114 -9.08 -9.25 -6.41
CA ALA A 114 -8.46 -8.48 -5.36
C ALA A 114 -8.87 -8.98 -3.96
N GLN A 115 -10.14 -9.32 -3.74
CA GLN A 115 -10.62 -9.92 -2.49
C GLN A 115 -9.88 -11.22 -2.14
N ALA A 116 -9.61 -12.08 -3.12
CA ALA A 116 -8.84 -13.30 -2.89
C ALA A 116 -7.39 -12.99 -2.46
N ILE A 117 -6.76 -12.02 -3.10
CA ILE A 117 -5.41 -11.54 -2.77
C ILE A 117 -5.38 -10.94 -1.36
N ILE A 118 -6.34 -10.08 -1.01
CA ILE A 118 -6.46 -9.52 0.34
C ILE A 118 -6.52 -10.65 1.38
N GLN A 119 -7.35 -11.67 1.15
CA GLN A 119 -7.46 -12.79 2.09
C GLN A 119 -6.14 -13.56 2.26
N GLU A 120 -5.38 -13.76 1.18
CA GLU A 120 -4.06 -14.39 1.26
C GLU A 120 -3.04 -13.51 2.00
N ASN A 121 -3.05 -12.21 1.73
CA ASN A 121 -2.19 -11.24 2.40
C ASN A 121 -2.52 -11.13 3.90
N ILE A 122 -3.81 -11.14 4.27
CA ILE A 122 -4.23 -11.16 5.67
C ILE A 122 -3.75 -12.46 6.36
N LYS A 123 -3.90 -13.62 5.74
CA LYS A 123 -3.40 -14.90 6.31
C LYS A 123 -1.89 -14.89 6.55
N MET A 124 -1.14 -14.22 5.69
CA MET A 124 0.31 -14.08 5.85
C MET A 124 0.68 -13.33 7.15
N THR A 125 -0.19 -12.42 7.64
CA THR A 125 0.05 -11.70 8.90
C THR A 125 -0.02 -12.62 10.12
N LYS A 126 -0.76 -13.72 10.07
CA LYS A 126 -1.13 -14.59 11.20
C LYS A 126 -1.92 -13.85 12.31
N SER A 127 -2.56 -12.75 11.94
CA SER A 127 -3.34 -11.88 12.83
C SER A 127 -4.71 -11.56 12.21
N GLU A 128 -5.35 -12.56 11.59
CA GLU A 128 -6.56 -12.41 10.78
C GLU A 128 -7.71 -11.73 11.55
N LYS A 129 -7.73 -11.88 12.87
CA LYS A 129 -8.76 -11.27 13.74
C LYS A 129 -8.74 -9.74 13.75
N GLN A 130 -7.60 -9.13 13.37
CA GLN A 130 -7.47 -7.69 13.29
C GLN A 130 -8.03 -7.12 11.98
N PHE A 131 -8.47 -7.96 11.04
CA PHE A 131 -8.89 -7.55 9.71
C PHE A 131 -10.31 -7.99 9.40
N GLN A 132 -11.13 -7.06 8.90
CA GLN A 132 -12.47 -7.32 8.38
C GLN A 132 -12.49 -6.95 6.89
N LEU A 133 -12.77 -7.92 6.00
CA LEU A 133 -12.93 -7.68 4.57
C LEU A 133 -14.42 -7.60 4.22
N LEU A 134 -14.87 -6.43 3.75
CA LEU A 134 -16.19 -6.19 3.17
C LEU A 134 -16.11 -6.35 1.65
N LYS A 135 -16.73 -7.40 1.13
CA LYS A 135 -16.71 -7.79 -0.29
C LYS A 135 -17.80 -7.07 -1.08
N MET A 136 -17.68 -5.75 -1.20
CA MET A 136 -18.67 -4.90 -1.85
C MET A 136 -18.03 -3.60 -2.35
N ASP A 137 -18.81 -2.78 -3.05
CA ASP A 137 -18.37 -1.43 -3.41
C ASP A 137 -18.42 -0.46 -2.21
N ALA A 138 -17.68 0.66 -2.34
CA ALA A 138 -17.56 1.65 -1.26
C ALA A 138 -18.91 2.25 -0.84
N VAL A 139 -19.79 2.58 -1.79
CA VAL A 139 -21.10 3.20 -1.50
C VAL A 139 -21.94 2.27 -0.63
N ARG A 140 -21.99 1.00 -0.98
CA ARG A 140 -22.71 -0.01 -0.20
C ARG A 140 -22.03 -0.27 1.13
N ALA A 141 -20.71 -0.27 1.19
CA ALA A 141 -19.97 -0.47 2.43
C ALA A 141 -20.29 0.63 3.44
N LEU A 142 -20.30 1.90 3.02
CA LEU A 142 -20.63 3.02 3.89
C LEU A 142 -21.95 2.87 4.65
N THR A 143 -22.96 2.21 4.05
CA THR A 143 -24.24 1.93 4.74
C THR A 143 -24.19 0.81 5.78
N GLN A 144 -23.09 0.06 5.85
CA GLN A 144 -22.92 -1.08 6.77
C GLN A 144 -21.80 -0.88 7.80
N LEU A 145 -21.03 0.17 7.65
CA LEU A 145 -19.97 0.50 8.60
C LEU A 145 -20.57 0.93 9.94
N THR A 146 -19.88 0.58 11.01
CA THR A 146 -20.24 0.94 12.39
C THR A 146 -19.01 1.28 13.20
N GLY A 147 -19.20 2.13 14.22
CA GLY A 147 -18.10 2.62 15.05
C GLY A 147 -17.24 3.64 14.31
N GLN A 148 -16.30 4.23 14.99
CA GLN A 148 -15.45 5.29 14.47
C GLN A 148 -14.12 4.77 13.95
N PHE A 149 -13.51 5.51 13.02
CA PHE A 149 -12.21 5.26 12.44
C PHE A 149 -11.26 6.41 12.76
N ASP A 150 -10.03 6.07 13.12
CA ASP A 150 -8.95 7.00 13.46
C ASP A 150 -8.08 7.31 12.23
N LEU A 151 -8.09 6.41 11.24
CA LEU A 151 -7.39 6.58 9.97
C LEU A 151 -8.31 6.10 8.83
N VAL A 152 -8.48 6.93 7.80
CA VAL A 152 -9.21 6.56 6.58
C VAL A 152 -8.28 6.70 5.38
N LEU A 153 -8.18 5.64 4.59
CA LEU A 153 -7.37 5.55 3.38
C LEU A 153 -8.30 5.55 2.16
N LEU A 154 -8.05 6.46 1.23
CA LEU A 154 -8.87 6.73 0.05
C LEU A 154 -8.00 6.75 -1.20
N ASP A 155 -8.05 5.69 -2.01
CA ASP A 155 -7.37 5.58 -3.31
C ASP A 155 -8.37 5.12 -4.39
N PRO A 156 -9.41 5.92 -4.70
CA PRO A 156 -10.42 5.55 -5.68
C PRO A 156 -9.88 5.64 -7.11
N PRO A 157 -10.37 4.80 -8.03
CA PRO A 157 -9.98 4.83 -9.45
C PRO A 157 -10.38 6.13 -10.18
N TYR A 158 -11.36 6.89 -9.65
CA TYR A 158 -11.85 8.18 -10.15
C TYR A 158 -11.89 9.17 -8.98
N ALA A 159 -10.80 9.92 -8.80
CA ALA A 159 -10.45 10.43 -7.48
C ALA A 159 -11.36 11.55 -6.92
N LYS A 160 -11.54 12.69 -7.63
CA LYS A 160 -11.98 13.92 -6.97
C LYS A 160 -13.39 13.86 -6.36
N GLU A 161 -14.37 13.56 -7.18
CA GLU A 161 -15.78 13.58 -6.76
C GLU A 161 -16.10 12.47 -5.76
N GLN A 162 -15.50 11.28 -5.94
CA GLN A 162 -15.67 10.18 -5.00
C GLN A 162 -15.05 10.47 -3.63
N ILE A 163 -13.86 11.07 -3.57
CA ILE A 163 -13.20 11.39 -2.30
C ILE A 163 -14.05 12.37 -1.49
N VAL A 164 -14.49 13.46 -2.11
CA VAL A 164 -15.34 14.46 -1.44
C VAL A 164 -16.63 13.80 -0.93
N ALA A 165 -17.33 13.07 -1.79
CA ALA A 165 -18.60 12.42 -1.42
C ALA A 165 -18.42 11.40 -0.28
N ASN A 166 -17.34 10.59 -0.32
CA ASN A 166 -17.09 9.59 0.71
C ASN A 166 -16.75 10.23 2.06
N ILE A 167 -15.91 11.28 2.08
CA ILE A 167 -15.57 12.00 3.31
C ILE A 167 -16.82 12.63 3.92
N THR A 168 -17.63 13.34 3.12
CA THR A 168 -18.88 13.95 3.58
C THR A 168 -19.83 12.89 4.17
N GLN A 169 -20.00 11.76 3.48
CA GLN A 169 -20.88 10.69 3.96
C GLN A 169 -20.37 10.04 5.24
N LEU A 170 -19.05 9.79 5.36
CA LEU A 170 -18.45 9.27 6.58
C LEU A 170 -18.67 10.19 7.78
N GLU A 171 -18.55 11.50 7.56
CA GLU A 171 -18.78 12.50 8.61
C GLU A 171 -20.26 12.58 9.01
N GLU A 172 -21.18 12.67 8.05
CA GLU A 172 -22.64 12.68 8.28
C GLU A 172 -23.11 11.47 9.07
N GLN A 173 -22.47 10.32 8.87
CA GLN A 173 -22.80 9.08 9.58
C GLN A 173 -22.09 8.94 10.95
N GLY A 174 -21.26 9.91 11.35
CA GLY A 174 -20.52 9.86 12.61
C GLY A 174 -19.47 8.76 12.69
N LEU A 175 -18.92 8.33 11.54
CA LEU A 175 -17.93 7.24 11.43
C LEU A 175 -16.49 7.73 11.61
N LEU A 176 -16.26 9.03 11.79
CA LEU A 176 -14.92 9.61 11.93
C LEU A 176 -14.66 9.98 13.39
N ALA A 177 -13.53 9.52 13.94
CA ALA A 177 -13.08 9.90 15.27
C ALA A 177 -12.71 11.39 15.32
N GLU A 178 -12.60 11.96 16.51
CA GLU A 178 -12.30 13.38 16.69
C GLU A 178 -10.95 13.77 16.06
N GLU A 179 -9.91 12.97 16.29
CA GLU A 179 -8.55 13.18 15.77
C GLU A 179 -8.26 12.33 14.52
N VAL A 180 -9.27 12.05 13.69
CA VAL A 180 -9.11 11.24 12.50
C VAL A 180 -8.16 11.87 11.48
N MET A 181 -7.35 11.05 10.82
CA MET A 181 -6.59 11.41 9.63
C MET A 181 -7.21 10.79 8.39
N LEU A 182 -7.47 11.62 7.37
CA LEU A 182 -7.99 11.19 6.07
C LEU A 182 -6.86 11.29 5.05
N VAL A 183 -6.43 10.15 4.51
CA VAL A 183 -5.32 10.05 3.56
C VAL A 183 -5.88 9.75 2.17
N CYS A 184 -5.71 10.68 1.26
CA CYS A 184 -6.19 10.59 -0.12
C CYS A 184 -5.01 10.43 -1.07
N GLU A 185 -4.95 9.33 -1.82
CA GLU A 185 -4.03 9.15 -2.94
C GLU A 185 -4.76 9.44 -4.25
N THR A 186 -4.16 10.28 -5.10
CA THR A 186 -4.72 10.68 -6.39
C THR A 186 -3.61 10.73 -7.45
N ASP A 187 -3.98 10.82 -8.73
CA ASP A 187 -3.04 11.31 -9.75
C ASP A 187 -2.63 12.74 -9.43
N LYS A 188 -1.36 13.10 -9.72
CA LYS A 188 -0.81 14.44 -9.46
C LYS A 188 -1.59 15.58 -10.12
N ALA A 189 -2.30 15.30 -11.21
CA ALA A 189 -3.10 16.28 -11.94
C ALA A 189 -4.45 16.56 -11.27
N VAL A 190 -4.88 15.73 -10.31
CA VAL A 190 -6.13 15.92 -9.59
C VAL A 190 -5.93 16.96 -8.50
N GLU A 191 -6.75 18.00 -8.53
CA GLU A 191 -6.79 19.01 -7.48
C GLU A 191 -7.99 18.77 -6.56
N LEU A 192 -7.70 18.36 -5.32
CA LEU A 192 -8.69 18.24 -4.26
C LEU A 192 -8.98 19.62 -3.64
N PRO A 193 -10.19 19.84 -3.10
CA PRO A 193 -10.51 21.09 -2.38
C PRO A 193 -9.56 21.30 -1.19
N GLU A 194 -9.31 22.56 -0.83
CA GLU A 194 -8.54 22.90 0.38
C GLU A 194 -9.27 22.45 1.65
N GLU A 195 -10.60 22.47 1.61
CA GLU A 195 -11.47 22.04 2.70
C GLU A 195 -12.56 21.10 2.17
N ILE A 196 -12.90 20.07 2.95
CA ILE A 196 -14.02 19.14 2.74
C ILE A 196 -14.76 19.04 4.06
N SER A 197 -16.01 19.55 4.13
CA SER A 197 -16.75 19.65 5.39
C SER A 197 -15.94 20.40 6.45
N ASN A 198 -15.59 19.77 7.56
CA ASN A 198 -14.78 20.36 8.63
C ASN A 198 -13.30 19.95 8.59
N PHE A 199 -12.84 19.41 7.46
CA PHE A 199 -11.45 18.90 7.28
C PHE A 199 -10.67 19.81 6.35
N GLY A 200 -9.54 20.37 6.82
CA GLY A 200 -8.58 21.13 6.04
C GLY A 200 -7.37 20.29 5.65
N ILE A 201 -6.66 20.69 4.59
CA ILE A 201 -5.41 20.06 4.19
C ILE A 201 -4.34 20.34 5.26
N TRP A 202 -3.89 19.30 5.94
CA TRP A 202 -2.74 19.36 6.85
C TRP A 202 -1.41 19.22 6.13
N LYS A 203 -1.31 18.21 5.24
CA LYS A 203 -0.10 17.95 4.45
C LYS A 203 -0.47 17.50 3.04
N GLN A 204 0.36 17.89 2.08
CA GLN A 204 0.24 17.42 0.71
C GLN A 204 1.62 17.22 0.12
N LYS A 205 1.82 16.12 -0.61
CA LYS A 205 3.09 15.83 -1.28
C LYS A 205 2.93 14.96 -2.51
N THR A 206 3.70 15.27 -3.55
CA THR A 206 3.72 14.52 -4.80
C THR A 206 4.89 13.53 -4.85
N TYR A 207 4.59 12.30 -5.25
CA TYR A 207 5.55 11.20 -5.43
C TYR A 207 5.42 10.63 -6.84
N GLY A 208 6.25 11.11 -7.74
CA GLY A 208 6.17 10.75 -9.17
C GLY A 208 4.87 11.21 -9.80
N ILE A 209 3.96 10.29 -10.11
CA ILE A 209 2.63 10.61 -10.66
C ILE A 209 1.51 10.58 -9.60
N SER A 210 1.79 10.12 -8.38
CA SER A 210 0.83 10.10 -7.28
C SER A 210 0.97 11.36 -6.43
N LYS A 211 -0.15 11.93 -6.01
CA LYS A 211 -0.26 13.00 -5.02
C LYS A 211 -0.96 12.43 -3.78
N VAL A 212 -0.35 12.62 -2.63
CA VAL A 212 -0.90 12.25 -1.33
C VAL A 212 -1.33 13.51 -0.62
N THR A 213 -2.60 13.59 -0.26
CA THR A 213 -3.19 14.70 0.51
C THR A 213 -3.73 14.15 1.82
N VAL A 214 -3.39 14.77 2.93
CA VAL A 214 -3.84 14.40 4.27
C VAL A 214 -4.71 15.52 4.81
N TYR A 215 -5.95 15.18 5.14
CA TYR A 215 -6.89 16.09 5.80
C TYR A 215 -7.02 15.76 7.28
N VAL A 216 -7.16 16.77 8.08
CA VAL A 216 -7.48 16.72 9.53
C VAL A 216 -8.51 17.83 9.86
N ARG A 217 -9.14 17.72 11.04
CA ARG A 217 -9.99 18.80 11.59
C ARG A 217 -9.17 19.97 12.08
#